data_aad1a7b83f908ad70fa29bee1974de28
#
_entry.id   aad1a7b83f908ad70fa29bee1974de28
#
_cell.length_a   1.000
_cell.length_b   1.000
_cell.length_c   1.000
_cell.angle_alpha   90.00
_cell.angle_beta   90.00
_cell.angle_gamma   90.00
#
_symmetry.space_group_name_H-M   'P 1'
#
loop_
_entity.id
_entity.type
_entity.pdbx_description
1 polymer ?
#
loop_
_entity_poly.entity_id
_entity_poly.type
_entity_poly.pdbx_seq_one_letter_code
_entity_poly.pdbx_strand_id
1 'polypeptide(L)'
;VDEGSSVSFTINTTGFTGTGSQYFHVKWVGSSGMDLTGTGDFTSNPPTYWYWYSSGALTKTVTLRNDFTLSEGTETFKMQLVDPNDNSIVFLESPTVTVNDTSAGTYTLSVSAAEAVTRNITVQNVSGSNYYFVDGVQAPALTFEKGKTYTFDQSNATNLNHPLRFKDGSGNSYSVGVTTGGTPGQAGAATTIAISSGITTSALRYYCTVHGVGMGNTIAVGSATSVTEGNPISFKVNTTGVPNGTNLYYRLKGTGATSADFGGLSVINAYVQITTDSNTGIGTGTVTVTPVQDFTIDPGENVYFELYNNQYSTAQLLATSSTVSINDVPFTVSVTSDVTTVQEFTS
;
A
#
# COMPACT_ATOMS: atom_id res chain seq x y z
N VAL A 1 -7.06 -8.60 29.44
CA VAL A 1 -7.33 -9.35 28.21
C VAL A 1 -6.85 -8.52 27.04
N ASP A 2 -6.58 -9.15 25.94
CA ASP A 2 -6.15 -8.47 24.72
C ASP A 2 -7.35 -8.19 23.83
N GLU A 3 -7.29 -7.15 23.00
CA GLU A 3 -8.26 -6.92 21.93
C GLU A 3 -8.45 -8.16 21.07
N GLY A 4 -9.63 -8.30 20.46
CA GLY A 4 -10.02 -9.52 19.74
C GLY A 4 -10.39 -10.69 20.64
N SER A 5 -10.14 -10.61 21.94
CA SER A 5 -10.49 -11.66 22.90
C SER A 5 -11.96 -11.60 23.30
N SER A 6 -12.45 -12.71 23.86
CA SER A 6 -13.79 -12.77 24.46
C SER A 6 -13.70 -12.75 25.99
N VAL A 7 -14.61 -12.02 26.61
CA VAL A 7 -14.76 -11.94 28.07
C VAL A 7 -16.11 -12.50 28.47
N SER A 8 -16.12 -13.46 29.40
CA SER A 8 -17.32 -14.09 29.92
C SER A 8 -17.63 -13.61 31.33
N PHE A 9 -18.86 -13.17 31.53
CA PHE A 9 -19.41 -12.78 32.82
C PHE A 9 -20.40 -13.84 33.27
N THR A 10 -20.20 -14.36 34.48
CA THR A 10 -21.11 -15.36 35.08
C THR A 10 -21.77 -14.77 36.31
N ILE A 11 -23.10 -14.80 36.34
CA ILE A 11 -23.88 -14.41 37.50
C ILE A 11 -24.51 -15.67 38.08
N ASN A 12 -24.29 -15.89 39.37
CA ASN A 12 -24.88 -16.99 40.11
C ASN A 12 -26.09 -16.50 40.91
N THR A 13 -27.21 -17.13 40.72
CA THR A 13 -28.45 -16.84 41.48
C THR A 13 -28.81 -18.03 42.37
N THR A 14 -29.23 -17.74 43.60
CA THR A 14 -29.75 -18.74 44.56
C THR A 14 -31.10 -18.28 45.07
N GLY A 15 -31.93 -19.25 45.50
CA GLY A 15 -33.23 -18.96 46.08
C GLY A 15 -34.32 -18.48 45.10
N PHE A 16 -34.08 -18.64 43.79
CA PHE A 16 -35.05 -18.30 42.76
C PHE A 16 -36.13 -19.41 42.69
N THR A 17 -37.33 -19.09 43.19
CA THR A 17 -38.46 -20.05 43.26
C THR A 17 -39.65 -19.64 42.37
N GLY A 18 -39.52 -18.61 41.55
CA GLY A 18 -40.60 -18.06 40.73
C GLY A 18 -40.88 -18.85 39.45
N THR A 19 -42.12 -18.89 39.05
CA THR A 19 -42.57 -19.37 37.75
C THR A 19 -42.64 -18.16 36.81
N GLY A 20 -41.57 -17.83 36.15
CA GLY A 20 -41.51 -16.71 35.20
C GLY A 20 -40.11 -16.20 35.00
N SER A 21 -39.87 -15.51 33.87
CA SER A 21 -38.60 -14.87 33.63
C SER A 21 -38.44 -13.64 34.53
N GLN A 22 -37.33 -13.57 35.23
CA GLN A 22 -36.85 -12.34 35.84
C GLN A 22 -35.75 -11.77 34.96
N TYR A 23 -35.60 -10.48 34.95
CA TYR A 23 -34.50 -9.84 34.20
C TYR A 23 -33.91 -8.72 35.01
N PHE A 24 -32.62 -8.48 34.76
CA PHE A 24 -31.93 -7.31 35.23
C PHE A 24 -31.49 -6.47 34.04
N HIS A 25 -31.51 -5.17 34.20
CA HIS A 25 -30.83 -4.29 33.28
C HIS A 25 -29.32 -4.43 33.45
N VAL A 26 -28.62 -4.44 32.34
CA VAL A 26 -27.17 -4.47 32.29
C VAL A 26 -26.70 -3.13 31.78
N LYS A 27 -25.86 -2.48 32.57
CA LYS A 27 -25.18 -1.26 32.20
C LYS A 27 -23.70 -1.57 32.07
N TRP A 28 -23.12 -1.18 30.94
CA TRP A 28 -21.70 -1.27 30.69
C TRP A 28 -21.06 0.08 31.03
N VAL A 29 -19.92 0.05 31.71
CA VAL A 29 -19.19 1.23 32.13
C VAL A 29 -17.73 1.05 31.70
N GLY A 30 -17.23 1.95 30.86
CA GLY A 30 -15.85 1.95 30.35
C GLY A 30 -15.06 3.16 30.80
N SER A 31 -13.73 3.09 30.63
CA SER A 31 -12.84 4.22 30.76
C SER A 31 -13.08 5.26 29.65
N SER A 32 -12.50 6.44 29.81
CA SER A 32 -12.48 7.44 28.74
C SER A 32 -11.69 6.87 27.54
N GLY A 33 -12.33 6.82 26.38
CA GLY A 33 -11.76 6.24 25.17
C GLY A 33 -12.50 5.00 24.71
N MET A 34 -12.96 4.14 25.65
CA MET A 34 -13.65 2.92 25.30
C MET A 34 -15.06 3.17 24.74
N ASP A 35 -15.28 2.76 23.49
CA ASP A 35 -16.61 2.80 22.84
C ASP A 35 -17.35 1.49 23.08
N LEU A 36 -18.29 1.53 24.05
CA LEU A 36 -19.08 0.38 24.48
C LEU A 36 -20.18 -0.04 23.49
N THR A 37 -20.02 0.22 22.21
CA THR A 37 -20.98 -0.14 21.16
C THR A 37 -20.48 -1.27 20.27
N GLY A 38 -21.36 -1.91 19.53
CA GLY A 38 -21.01 -2.94 18.57
C GLY A 38 -20.31 -2.41 17.31
N THR A 39 -20.13 -1.10 17.19
CA THR A 39 -19.35 -0.44 16.15
C THR A 39 -18.02 0.10 16.67
N GLY A 40 -17.87 0.20 18.00
CA GLY A 40 -16.63 0.55 18.70
C GLY A 40 -15.85 -0.69 19.14
N ASP A 41 -15.51 -0.79 20.41
CA ASP A 41 -14.60 -1.81 20.99
C ASP A 41 -15.22 -3.20 21.13
N PHE A 42 -16.49 -3.36 20.80
CA PHE A 42 -17.14 -4.67 20.77
C PHE A 42 -17.48 -5.10 19.33
N THR A 43 -17.45 -6.40 19.08
CA THR A 43 -17.82 -6.95 17.76
C THR A 43 -19.34 -6.90 17.50
N SER A 44 -20.13 -6.75 18.55
CA SER A 44 -21.57 -6.56 18.52
C SER A 44 -22.01 -5.77 19.75
N ASN A 45 -23.17 -5.12 19.69
CA ASN A 45 -23.71 -4.44 20.87
C ASN A 45 -23.79 -5.40 22.06
N PRO A 46 -23.14 -5.09 23.19
CA PRO A 46 -23.22 -5.95 24.36
C PRO A 46 -24.66 -5.96 24.91
N PRO A 47 -25.10 -7.06 25.55
CA PRO A 47 -26.48 -7.22 25.96
C PRO A 47 -26.84 -6.22 27.06
N THR A 48 -28.02 -5.59 26.96
CA THR A 48 -28.53 -4.63 27.92
C THR A 48 -29.50 -5.26 28.92
N TYR A 49 -29.85 -6.52 28.70
CA TYR A 49 -30.77 -7.28 29.56
C TYR A 49 -30.28 -8.71 29.77
N TRP A 50 -30.45 -9.25 31.01
CA TRP A 50 -30.25 -10.66 31.34
C TRP A 50 -31.50 -11.25 31.95
N TYR A 51 -31.93 -12.37 31.41
CA TYR A 51 -33.10 -13.08 31.82
C TYR A 51 -32.74 -14.34 32.57
N TRP A 52 -33.40 -14.59 33.69
CA TRP A 52 -33.33 -15.81 34.46
C TRP A 52 -34.64 -16.55 34.45
N TYR A 53 -34.57 -17.85 34.32
CA TYR A 53 -35.71 -18.76 34.34
C TYR A 53 -35.65 -19.73 35.52
N SER A 54 -34.49 -19.87 36.18
CA SER A 54 -34.27 -20.75 37.34
C SER A 54 -33.03 -20.29 38.09
N SER A 55 -32.85 -20.75 39.34
CA SER A 55 -31.60 -20.58 40.07
C SER A 55 -30.45 -21.29 39.38
N GLY A 56 -29.25 -20.73 39.46
CA GLY A 56 -28.04 -21.29 38.88
C GLY A 56 -27.11 -20.25 38.32
N ALA A 57 -26.14 -20.72 37.52
CA ALA A 57 -25.19 -19.89 36.82
C ALA A 57 -25.72 -19.48 35.44
N LEU A 58 -25.65 -18.20 35.14
CA LEU A 58 -25.90 -17.68 33.79
C LEU A 58 -24.65 -16.95 33.31
N THR A 59 -24.11 -17.40 32.19
CA THR A 59 -22.93 -16.81 31.59
C THR A 59 -23.30 -16.08 30.28
N LYS A 60 -22.77 -14.88 30.11
CA LYS A 60 -22.79 -14.10 28.86
C LYS A 60 -21.38 -13.73 28.47
N THR A 61 -21.12 -13.81 27.20
CA THR A 61 -19.82 -13.49 26.61
C THR A 61 -19.96 -12.26 25.73
N VAL A 62 -19.05 -11.34 25.87
CA VAL A 62 -18.82 -10.22 24.94
C VAL A 62 -17.48 -10.43 24.27
N THR A 63 -17.39 -10.07 23.01
CA THR A 63 -16.14 -10.19 22.25
C THR A 63 -15.66 -8.79 21.91
N LEU A 64 -14.43 -8.53 22.30
CA LEU A 64 -13.75 -7.28 22.01
C LEU A 64 -13.39 -7.25 20.51
N ARG A 65 -13.41 -6.08 19.94
CA ARG A 65 -12.92 -5.84 18.58
C ARG A 65 -11.42 -5.63 18.64
N ASN A 66 -10.73 -6.19 17.70
CA ASN A 66 -9.40 -5.70 17.36
C ASN A 66 -9.58 -4.70 16.21
N ASP A 67 -9.49 -3.42 16.50
CA ASP A 67 -9.81 -2.36 15.54
C ASP A 67 -8.58 -1.71 14.90
N PHE A 68 -7.39 -2.17 15.29
CA PHE A 68 -6.11 -1.69 14.75
C PHE A 68 -5.85 -0.20 15.00
N THR A 69 -6.51 0.41 15.98
CA THR A 69 -6.22 1.77 16.40
C THR A 69 -4.87 1.80 17.12
N LEU A 70 -3.94 2.60 16.63
CA LEU A 70 -2.61 2.71 17.25
C LEU A 70 -2.67 3.63 18.46
N SER A 71 -2.18 3.16 19.61
CA SER A 71 -1.98 3.96 20.83
C SER A 71 -3.25 4.44 21.55
N GLU A 72 -4.30 3.62 21.60
CA GLU A 72 -5.45 3.90 22.50
C GLU A 72 -5.04 3.76 23.98
N GLY A 73 -4.00 3.02 24.23
CA GLY A 73 -3.51 2.74 25.58
C GLY A 73 -4.31 1.61 26.24
N THR A 74 -4.18 1.55 27.57
CA THR A 74 -4.93 0.56 28.35
C THR A 74 -6.32 1.07 28.62
N GLU A 75 -7.32 0.37 28.16
CA GLU A 75 -8.72 0.64 28.40
C GLU A 75 -9.28 -0.27 29.50
N THR A 76 -10.42 0.11 30.04
CA THR A 76 -11.09 -0.72 31.05
C THR A 76 -12.59 -0.69 30.89
N PHE A 77 -13.23 -1.80 31.18
CA PHE A 77 -14.69 -1.84 31.29
C PHE A 77 -15.14 -2.78 32.41
N LYS A 78 -16.40 -2.61 32.81
CA LYS A 78 -17.09 -3.48 33.75
C LYS A 78 -18.57 -3.54 33.45
N MET A 79 -19.19 -4.60 33.93
CA MET A 79 -20.61 -4.82 33.84
C MET A 79 -21.28 -4.46 35.18
N GLN A 80 -22.38 -3.74 35.14
CA GLN A 80 -23.23 -3.46 36.30
C GLN A 80 -24.62 -4.05 36.05
N LEU A 81 -25.19 -4.70 37.08
CA LEU A 81 -26.61 -4.98 37.14
C LEU A 81 -27.29 -3.83 37.85
N VAL A 82 -28.26 -3.22 37.20
CA VAL A 82 -28.90 -1.99 37.68
C VAL A 82 -30.40 -2.17 37.75
N ASP A 83 -31.05 -1.30 38.52
CA ASP A 83 -32.52 -1.25 38.63
C ASP A 83 -33.11 -0.88 37.25
N PRO A 84 -34.10 -1.63 36.77
CA PRO A 84 -34.72 -1.36 35.47
C PRO A 84 -35.47 -0.01 35.40
N ASN A 85 -35.82 0.57 36.54
CA ASN A 85 -36.54 1.84 36.60
C ASN A 85 -35.59 3.04 36.93
N ASP A 86 -34.41 2.74 37.50
CA ASP A 86 -33.41 3.75 37.85
C ASP A 86 -31.98 3.18 37.65
N ASN A 87 -31.41 3.38 36.51
CA ASN A 87 -30.04 2.92 36.19
C ASN A 87 -28.94 3.50 37.08
N SER A 88 -29.25 4.42 38.00
CA SER A 88 -28.29 4.90 39.01
C SER A 88 -28.19 3.94 40.21
N ILE A 89 -29.17 3.06 40.39
CA ILE A 89 -29.18 2.07 41.48
C ILE A 89 -28.46 0.81 40.96
N VAL A 90 -27.22 0.58 41.46
CA VAL A 90 -26.42 -0.58 41.10
C VAL A 90 -26.60 -1.69 42.14
N PHE A 91 -27.09 -2.85 41.72
CA PHE A 91 -27.26 -4.03 42.58
C PHE A 91 -25.97 -4.83 42.71
N LEU A 92 -25.27 -5.00 41.60
CA LEU A 92 -24.06 -5.79 41.54
C LEU A 92 -23.13 -5.24 40.45
N GLU A 93 -21.84 -5.39 40.67
CA GLU A 93 -20.81 -4.94 39.75
C GLU A 93 -19.77 -6.04 39.56
N SER A 94 -19.32 -6.25 38.33
CA SER A 94 -18.21 -7.16 38.03
C SER A 94 -16.87 -6.53 38.45
N PRO A 95 -15.82 -7.33 38.60
CA PRO A 95 -14.46 -6.80 38.55
C PRO A 95 -14.25 -6.01 37.25
N THR A 96 -13.37 -5.01 37.33
CA THR A 96 -12.93 -4.27 36.15
C THR A 96 -12.08 -5.18 35.25
N VAL A 97 -12.41 -5.22 33.98
CA VAL A 97 -11.63 -5.89 32.94
C VAL A 97 -10.71 -4.84 32.31
N THR A 98 -9.43 -5.14 32.30
CA THR A 98 -8.43 -4.33 31.60
C THR A 98 -8.27 -4.90 30.19
N VAL A 99 -8.36 -4.06 29.19
CA VAL A 99 -8.13 -4.36 27.78
C VAL A 99 -6.78 -3.79 27.38
N ASN A 100 -5.93 -4.62 26.86
CA ASN A 100 -4.64 -4.21 26.33
C ASN A 100 -4.77 -4.03 24.82
N ASP A 101 -4.35 -2.86 24.33
CA ASP A 101 -4.16 -2.66 22.91
C ASP A 101 -3.08 -3.63 22.40
N THR A 102 -3.46 -4.53 21.51
CA THR A 102 -2.57 -5.49 20.86
C THR A 102 -2.23 -5.07 19.44
N SER A 103 -2.75 -3.93 19.02
CA SER A 103 -2.67 -3.42 17.65
C SER A 103 -1.32 -2.82 17.29
N ALA A 104 -0.24 -3.21 17.95
CA ALA A 104 1.12 -2.83 17.55
C ALA A 104 1.50 -3.38 16.15
N GLY A 105 0.54 -3.36 15.23
CA GLY A 105 0.75 -3.67 13.82
C GLY A 105 1.68 -2.64 13.20
N THR A 106 2.64 -3.09 12.41
CA THR A 106 3.39 -2.17 11.55
C THR A 106 2.72 -2.09 10.19
N TYR A 107 2.66 -0.89 9.65
CA TYR A 107 2.12 -0.63 8.33
C TYR A 107 3.17 0.04 7.47
N THR A 108 3.52 -0.56 6.35
CA THR A 108 4.44 0.04 5.38
C THR A 108 3.81 0.04 3.99
N LEU A 109 4.08 1.10 3.26
CA LEU A 109 3.60 1.27 1.90
C LEU A 109 4.79 1.29 0.94
N SER A 110 4.65 0.62 -0.19
CA SER A 110 5.58 0.75 -1.31
C SER A 110 4.81 1.04 -2.58
N VAL A 111 5.42 1.84 -3.46
CA VAL A 111 4.82 2.26 -4.72
C VAL A 111 5.63 1.69 -5.87
N SER A 112 4.94 1.25 -6.92
CA SER A 112 5.53 0.85 -8.19
C SER A 112 4.68 1.35 -9.35
N ALA A 113 5.33 1.64 -10.49
CA ALA A 113 4.65 2.02 -11.73
C ALA A 113 5.07 1.07 -12.85
N ALA A 114 4.11 0.53 -13.60
CA ALA A 114 4.40 -0.35 -14.73
C ALA A 114 4.65 0.50 -15.98
N GLU A 115 5.90 0.77 -16.25
CA GLU A 115 6.35 1.58 -17.39
C GLU A 115 7.58 0.95 -18.02
N ALA A 116 7.74 1.09 -19.33
CA ALA A 116 8.93 0.67 -20.08
C ALA A 116 9.82 1.88 -20.40
N VAL A 117 11.08 1.77 -20.04
CA VAL A 117 12.09 2.82 -20.25
C VAL A 117 13.21 2.26 -21.12
N THR A 118 13.47 2.88 -22.28
CA THR A 118 14.59 2.50 -23.13
C THR A 118 15.79 3.42 -22.91
N ARG A 119 16.99 2.82 -22.84
CA ARG A 119 18.28 3.49 -22.71
C ARG A 119 19.16 3.14 -23.89
N ASN A 120 19.66 4.13 -24.60
CA ASN A 120 20.59 3.92 -25.70
C ASN A 120 22.01 3.70 -25.19
N ILE A 121 22.66 2.62 -25.61
CA ILE A 121 23.99 2.25 -25.14
C ILE A 121 24.99 2.39 -26.29
N THR A 122 26.08 3.09 -26.03
CA THR A 122 27.27 3.10 -26.87
C THR A 122 28.50 2.80 -26.02
N VAL A 123 29.60 2.39 -26.66
CA VAL A 123 30.89 2.18 -26.00
C VAL A 123 31.90 3.16 -26.59
N GLN A 124 32.63 3.83 -25.72
CA GLN A 124 33.73 4.73 -26.12
C GLN A 124 34.98 4.44 -25.29
N ASN A 125 36.13 4.58 -25.94
CA ASN A 125 37.43 4.54 -25.26
C ASN A 125 37.76 5.91 -24.71
N VAL A 126 38.00 6.00 -23.41
CA VAL A 126 38.40 7.21 -22.73
C VAL A 126 39.73 6.94 -22.00
N SER A 127 40.78 7.59 -22.41
CA SER A 127 42.10 7.46 -21.79
C SER A 127 42.62 6.01 -21.71
N GLY A 128 42.33 5.18 -22.73
CA GLY A 128 42.79 3.79 -22.80
C GLY A 128 41.86 2.77 -22.18
N SER A 129 40.75 3.19 -21.58
CA SER A 129 39.72 2.30 -20.99
C SER A 129 38.37 2.45 -21.71
N ASN A 130 37.66 1.35 -21.89
CA ASN A 130 36.32 1.35 -22.49
C ASN A 130 35.24 1.58 -21.42
N TYR A 131 34.27 2.44 -21.72
CA TYR A 131 33.12 2.75 -20.87
C TYR A 131 31.83 2.65 -21.66
N TYR A 132 30.77 2.21 -20.98
CA TYR A 132 29.41 2.40 -21.51
C TYR A 132 29.03 3.88 -21.40
N PHE A 133 28.43 4.38 -22.46
CA PHE A 133 27.74 5.66 -22.46
C PHE A 133 26.24 5.34 -22.51
N VAL A 134 25.53 5.72 -21.46
CA VAL A 134 24.07 5.54 -21.36
C VAL A 134 23.43 6.88 -21.73
N ASP A 135 22.63 6.91 -22.78
CA ASP A 135 22.03 8.14 -23.34
C ASP A 135 23.08 9.27 -23.54
N GLY A 136 24.28 8.90 -23.97
CA GLY A 136 25.39 9.85 -24.22
C GLY A 136 26.21 10.26 -22.97
N VAL A 137 25.88 9.76 -21.77
CA VAL A 137 26.61 10.07 -20.54
C VAL A 137 27.55 8.91 -20.17
N GLN A 138 28.82 9.22 -19.88
CA GLN A 138 29.83 8.22 -19.53
C GLN A 138 29.52 7.56 -18.19
N ALA A 139 29.26 6.25 -18.22
CA ALA A 139 29.05 5.39 -17.06
C ALA A 139 28.25 6.06 -15.92
N PRO A 140 27.04 6.60 -16.15
CA PRO A 140 26.29 7.28 -15.11
C PRO A 140 25.84 6.31 -14.01
N ALA A 141 25.74 6.77 -12.77
CA ALA A 141 24.92 6.10 -11.78
C ALA A 141 23.46 6.21 -12.20
N LEU A 142 22.72 5.09 -12.11
CA LEU A 142 21.32 5.03 -12.53
C LEU A 142 20.41 4.84 -11.32
N THR A 143 19.13 5.17 -11.51
CA THR A 143 18.06 4.82 -10.57
C THR A 143 17.02 4.00 -11.32
N PHE A 144 16.67 2.85 -10.74
CA PHE A 144 15.56 2.02 -11.20
C PHE A 144 14.40 2.13 -10.22
N GLU A 145 13.21 2.18 -10.75
CA GLU A 145 11.98 2.26 -9.97
C GLU A 145 11.22 0.92 -10.02
N LYS A 146 10.67 0.54 -8.90
CA LYS A 146 9.86 -0.70 -8.79
C LYS A 146 8.67 -0.66 -9.74
N GLY A 147 8.46 -1.79 -10.43
CA GLY A 147 7.41 -1.97 -11.43
C GLY A 147 7.87 -1.66 -12.85
N LYS A 148 8.89 -0.84 -13.05
CA LYS A 148 9.36 -0.46 -14.39
C LYS A 148 10.25 -1.52 -15.04
N THR A 149 10.23 -1.51 -16.37
CA THR A 149 11.09 -2.36 -17.21
C THR A 149 12.08 -1.46 -17.95
N TYR A 150 13.37 -1.73 -17.81
CA TYR A 150 14.43 -0.97 -18.43
C TYR A 150 15.08 -1.79 -19.54
N THR A 151 15.09 -1.25 -20.76
CA THR A 151 15.73 -1.87 -21.94
C THR A 151 16.99 -1.08 -22.28
N PHE A 152 18.12 -1.76 -22.27
CA PHE A 152 19.41 -1.25 -22.71
C PHE A 152 19.61 -1.65 -24.15
N ASP A 153 19.37 -0.73 -25.08
CA ASP A 153 19.56 -0.95 -26.51
C ASP A 153 21.05 -0.99 -26.83
N GLN A 154 21.53 -2.15 -27.22
CA GLN A 154 22.90 -2.42 -27.58
C GLN A 154 23.08 -2.61 -29.10
N SER A 155 22.14 -2.11 -29.92
CA SER A 155 22.19 -2.25 -31.38
C SER A 155 23.32 -1.46 -32.04
N ASN A 156 23.81 -0.39 -31.39
CA ASN A 156 24.92 0.42 -31.92
C ASN A 156 26.19 -0.42 -32.08
N ALA A 157 26.86 -0.32 -33.22
CA ALA A 157 28.05 -1.11 -33.57
C ALA A 157 29.21 -1.03 -32.55
N THR A 158 29.29 0.05 -31.79
CA THR A 158 30.31 0.20 -30.74
C THR A 158 30.13 -0.80 -29.59
N ASN A 159 28.98 -1.42 -29.45
CA ASN A 159 28.72 -2.45 -28.43
C ASN A 159 29.26 -3.85 -28.82
N LEU A 160 29.87 -4.02 -30.01
CA LEU A 160 30.41 -5.31 -30.43
C LEU A 160 31.42 -5.81 -29.39
N ASN A 161 31.24 -7.05 -28.92
CA ASN A 161 32.02 -7.68 -27.84
C ASN A 161 31.86 -7.03 -26.45
N HIS A 162 30.83 -6.22 -26.23
CA HIS A 162 30.54 -5.60 -24.95
C HIS A 162 29.15 -5.97 -24.41
N PRO A 163 28.89 -7.25 -24.03
CA PRO A 163 27.59 -7.66 -23.49
C PRO A 163 27.34 -7.04 -22.13
N LEU A 164 26.25 -6.27 -21.99
CA LEU A 164 25.83 -5.66 -20.73
C LEU A 164 25.07 -6.66 -19.88
N ARG A 165 25.38 -6.74 -18.59
CA ARG A 165 24.71 -7.59 -17.59
C ARG A 165 24.67 -6.84 -16.26
N PHE A 166 24.04 -7.48 -15.25
CA PHE A 166 23.86 -6.89 -13.93
C PHE A 166 24.50 -7.74 -12.84
N LYS A 167 24.93 -7.06 -11.77
CA LYS A 167 25.36 -7.62 -10.49
C LYS A 167 24.49 -7.09 -9.38
N ASP A 168 24.33 -7.86 -8.30
CA ASP A 168 23.75 -7.38 -7.04
C ASP A 168 24.72 -6.52 -6.23
N GLY A 169 24.26 -5.95 -5.11
CA GLY A 169 25.07 -5.13 -4.21
C GLY A 169 26.24 -5.90 -3.56
N SER A 170 26.22 -7.22 -3.57
CA SER A 170 27.31 -8.10 -3.09
C SER A 170 28.29 -8.50 -4.18
N GLY A 171 28.06 -8.08 -5.42
CA GLY A 171 28.94 -8.37 -6.56
C GLY A 171 28.65 -9.70 -7.27
N ASN A 172 27.58 -10.44 -6.91
CA ASN A 172 27.17 -11.66 -7.59
C ASN A 172 26.42 -11.30 -8.88
N SER A 173 26.39 -12.24 -9.85
CA SER A 173 25.58 -12.07 -11.05
C SER A 173 24.09 -11.99 -10.71
N TYR A 174 23.42 -10.98 -11.24
CA TYR A 174 21.98 -10.77 -11.04
C TYR A 174 21.23 -11.02 -12.35
N SER A 175 20.30 -11.98 -12.32
CA SER A 175 19.52 -12.41 -13.50
C SER A 175 18.00 -12.38 -13.31
N VAL A 176 17.53 -11.98 -12.13
CA VAL A 176 16.08 -11.92 -11.84
C VAL A 176 15.44 -10.82 -12.69
N GLY A 177 14.45 -11.21 -13.50
CA GLY A 177 13.77 -10.31 -14.44
C GLY A 177 14.61 -9.86 -15.62
N VAL A 178 15.81 -10.43 -15.83
CA VAL A 178 16.71 -10.07 -16.92
C VAL A 178 16.49 -10.96 -18.13
N THR A 179 16.33 -10.35 -19.29
CA THR A 179 16.31 -11.02 -20.61
C THR A 179 17.32 -10.37 -21.54
N THR A 180 17.84 -11.14 -22.48
CA THR A 180 18.79 -10.65 -23.46
C THR A 180 18.41 -11.13 -24.85
N GLY A 181 18.52 -10.26 -25.84
CA GLY A 181 18.25 -10.55 -27.24
C GLY A 181 19.34 -10.04 -28.16
N GLY A 182 19.57 -10.71 -29.24
CA GLY A 182 20.53 -10.34 -30.28
C GLY A 182 22.00 -10.42 -29.84
N THR A 183 22.87 -10.00 -30.74
CA THR A 183 24.33 -9.88 -30.48
C THR A 183 24.66 -8.42 -30.31
N PRO A 184 25.31 -8.00 -29.20
CA PRO A 184 25.72 -6.63 -29.01
C PRO A 184 26.49 -6.06 -30.21
N GLY A 185 26.11 -4.87 -30.65
CA GLY A 185 26.62 -4.23 -31.87
C GLY A 185 25.84 -4.57 -33.15
N GLN A 186 24.78 -5.37 -33.07
CA GLN A 186 23.92 -5.72 -34.21
C GLN A 186 22.50 -5.19 -33.95
N ALA A 187 21.76 -4.94 -35.03
CA ALA A 187 20.37 -4.50 -34.94
C ALA A 187 19.50 -5.46 -34.11
N GLY A 188 18.70 -4.87 -33.19
CA GLY A 188 17.83 -5.61 -32.28
C GLY A 188 18.53 -6.17 -31.03
N ALA A 189 19.84 -5.92 -30.85
CA ALA A 189 20.54 -6.34 -29.64
C ALA A 189 20.08 -5.51 -28.42
N ALA A 190 19.65 -6.18 -27.37
CA ALA A 190 19.24 -5.52 -26.14
C ALA A 190 19.44 -6.40 -24.90
N THR A 191 19.61 -5.75 -23.77
CA THR A 191 19.49 -6.35 -22.44
C THR A 191 18.36 -5.63 -21.70
N THR A 192 17.35 -6.39 -21.29
CA THR A 192 16.18 -5.84 -20.59
C THR A 192 16.15 -6.37 -19.16
N ILE A 193 15.78 -5.53 -18.21
CA ILE A 193 15.55 -5.90 -16.81
C ILE A 193 14.21 -5.36 -16.32
N ALA A 194 13.34 -6.26 -15.87
CA ALA A 194 12.07 -5.92 -15.22
C ALA A 194 12.27 -5.84 -13.70
N ILE A 195 12.03 -4.68 -13.13
CA ILE A 195 12.16 -4.43 -11.69
C ILE A 195 10.83 -4.77 -11.00
N SER A 196 10.75 -5.97 -10.43
CA SER A 196 9.55 -6.40 -9.70
C SER A 196 9.16 -5.42 -8.60
N SER A 197 7.85 -5.21 -8.38
CA SER A 197 7.34 -4.45 -7.22
C SER A 197 7.78 -5.02 -5.88
N GLY A 198 8.03 -6.34 -5.83
CA GLY A 198 8.48 -7.07 -4.64
C GLY A 198 10.00 -7.19 -4.49
N ILE A 199 10.81 -6.56 -5.34
CA ILE A 199 12.26 -6.64 -5.25
C ILE A 199 12.77 -6.13 -3.90
N THR A 200 13.63 -6.91 -3.25
CA THR A 200 14.26 -6.57 -1.96
C THR A 200 15.63 -5.93 -2.12
N THR A 201 16.29 -6.15 -3.27
CA THR A 201 17.59 -5.56 -3.58
C THR A 201 17.44 -4.05 -3.78
N SER A 202 18.18 -3.26 -2.99
CA SER A 202 18.19 -1.80 -3.07
C SER A 202 19.31 -1.25 -3.97
N ALA A 203 20.24 -2.10 -4.40
CA ALA A 203 21.37 -1.71 -5.24
C ALA A 203 21.73 -2.80 -6.25
N LEU A 204 21.95 -2.39 -7.48
CA LEU A 204 22.49 -3.19 -8.57
C LEU A 204 23.69 -2.46 -9.17
N ARG A 205 24.37 -3.12 -10.12
CA ARG A 205 25.43 -2.53 -10.95
C ARG A 205 25.30 -3.09 -12.36
N TYR A 206 25.37 -2.25 -13.38
CA TYR A 206 25.56 -2.71 -14.76
C TYR A 206 27.04 -2.80 -15.10
N TYR A 207 27.42 -3.78 -15.92
CA TYR A 207 28.79 -4.08 -16.25
C TYR A 207 28.92 -4.82 -17.57
N CYS A 208 30.13 -4.89 -18.13
CA CYS A 208 30.45 -5.73 -19.28
C CYS A 208 30.98 -7.09 -18.81
N THR A 209 30.45 -8.19 -19.36
CA THR A 209 30.94 -9.53 -18.99
C THR A 209 32.37 -9.82 -19.45
N VAL A 210 32.83 -9.13 -20.49
CA VAL A 210 34.18 -9.31 -21.08
C VAL A 210 35.21 -8.40 -20.38
N HIS A 211 34.82 -7.14 -20.10
CA HIS A 211 35.77 -6.11 -19.63
C HIS A 211 35.56 -5.71 -18.16
N GLY A 212 34.60 -6.38 -17.49
CA GLY A 212 34.40 -6.21 -16.04
C GLY A 212 33.56 -5.00 -15.64
N VAL A 213 33.59 -4.73 -14.33
CA VAL A 213 32.71 -3.74 -13.67
C VAL A 213 33.10 -2.28 -13.95
N GLY A 214 34.33 -2.04 -14.42
CA GLY A 214 34.82 -0.70 -14.70
C GLY A 214 34.15 0.01 -15.88
N MET A 215 33.49 -0.74 -16.77
CA MET A 215 32.77 -0.16 -17.90
C MET A 215 31.42 0.47 -17.51
N GLY A 216 30.84 0.08 -16.38
CA GLY A 216 29.52 0.53 -15.92
C GLY A 216 29.56 1.15 -14.52
N ASN A 217 28.39 1.34 -13.92
CA ASN A 217 28.27 1.99 -12.62
C ASN A 217 27.14 1.34 -11.78
N THR A 218 26.90 1.92 -10.60
CA THR A 218 25.85 1.51 -9.68
C THR A 218 24.46 1.90 -10.17
N ILE A 219 23.47 1.14 -9.72
CA ILE A 219 22.05 1.39 -9.93
C ILE A 219 21.39 1.34 -8.56
N ALA A 220 20.78 2.44 -8.12
CA ALA A 220 19.90 2.45 -6.97
C ALA A 220 18.53 1.89 -7.38
N VAL A 221 17.88 1.11 -6.52
CA VAL A 221 16.53 0.60 -6.74
C VAL A 221 15.61 1.14 -5.65
N GLY A 222 14.60 1.88 -6.06
CA GLY A 222 13.64 2.55 -5.16
C GLY A 222 12.19 2.37 -5.55
N SER A 223 11.30 2.99 -4.78
CA SER A 223 9.88 3.12 -5.15
C SER A 223 9.73 3.96 -6.41
N ALA A 224 8.61 3.81 -7.12
CA ALA A 224 8.29 4.69 -8.24
C ALA A 224 8.12 6.13 -7.73
N THR A 225 8.70 7.07 -8.45
CA THR A 225 8.61 8.52 -8.19
C THR A 225 7.82 9.24 -9.27
N SER A 226 7.61 8.61 -10.42
CA SER A 226 6.82 9.14 -11.52
C SER A 226 6.16 8.04 -12.34
N VAL A 227 5.09 8.41 -13.03
CA VAL A 227 4.38 7.59 -14.02
C VAL A 227 3.91 8.51 -15.14
N THR A 228 3.86 7.98 -16.37
CA THR A 228 3.18 8.66 -17.47
C THR A 228 1.72 8.19 -17.50
N GLU A 229 0.79 9.07 -17.80
CA GLU A 229 -0.62 8.75 -17.98
C GLU A 229 -0.84 7.50 -18.83
N GLY A 230 -1.91 6.77 -18.57
CA GLY A 230 -2.18 5.47 -19.18
C GLY A 230 -1.41 4.30 -18.58
N ASN A 231 -0.38 4.52 -17.76
CA ASN A 231 0.37 3.46 -17.10
C ASN A 231 -0.08 3.25 -15.65
N PRO A 232 -0.22 2.01 -15.18
CA PRO A 232 -0.72 1.74 -13.83
C PRO A 232 0.31 2.03 -12.73
N ILE A 233 -0.19 2.56 -11.62
CA ILE A 233 0.51 2.72 -10.34
C ILE A 233 -0.05 1.66 -9.38
N SER A 234 0.82 0.91 -8.71
CA SER A 234 0.43 -0.05 -7.68
C SER A 234 0.96 0.38 -6.31
N PHE A 235 0.05 0.55 -5.37
CA PHE A 235 0.33 0.79 -3.97
C PHE A 235 0.22 -0.53 -3.22
N LYS A 236 1.35 -1.04 -2.72
CA LYS A 236 1.39 -2.27 -1.95
C LYS A 236 1.44 -1.95 -0.46
N VAL A 237 0.47 -2.47 0.26
CA VAL A 237 0.39 -2.44 1.72
C VAL A 237 1.06 -3.68 2.27
N ASN A 238 1.96 -3.53 3.24
CA ASN A 238 2.49 -4.64 4.03
C ASN A 238 2.19 -4.35 5.49
N THR A 239 1.74 -5.37 6.20
CA THR A 239 1.35 -5.26 7.61
C THR A 239 1.94 -6.39 8.44
N THR A 240 2.09 -6.18 9.74
CA THR A 240 2.29 -7.25 10.71
C THR A 240 1.24 -7.13 11.80
N GLY A 241 0.80 -8.24 12.36
CA GLY A 241 -0.22 -8.24 13.41
C GLY A 241 -1.67 -8.04 12.94
N VAL A 242 -1.88 -7.82 11.65
CA VAL A 242 -3.23 -7.62 11.06
C VAL A 242 -3.83 -8.96 10.66
N PRO A 243 -5.03 -9.34 11.13
CA PRO A 243 -5.69 -10.58 10.77
C PRO A 243 -5.98 -10.71 9.28
N ASN A 244 -5.99 -11.96 8.80
CA ASN A 244 -6.38 -12.27 7.44
C ASN A 244 -7.83 -11.86 7.16
N GLY A 245 -8.06 -11.22 6.02
CA GLY A 245 -9.39 -10.75 5.62
C GLY A 245 -9.76 -9.36 6.13
N THR A 246 -8.89 -8.69 6.91
CA THR A 246 -9.14 -7.32 7.39
C THR A 246 -9.24 -6.36 6.22
N ASN A 247 -10.23 -5.49 6.24
CA ASN A 247 -10.37 -4.37 5.31
C ASN A 247 -9.73 -3.13 5.92
N LEU A 248 -8.67 -2.62 5.28
CA LEU A 248 -8.11 -1.31 5.57
C LEU A 248 -8.59 -0.33 4.51
N TYR A 249 -8.92 0.87 4.93
CA TYR A 249 -9.48 1.88 4.03
C TYR A 249 -8.40 2.79 3.49
N TYR A 250 -8.61 3.33 2.30
CA TYR A 250 -7.63 4.23 1.73
C TYR A 250 -8.26 5.46 1.07
N ARG A 251 -7.42 6.47 0.93
CA ARG A 251 -7.70 7.67 0.16
C ARG A 251 -6.53 7.97 -0.76
N LEU A 252 -6.83 8.23 -2.02
CA LEU A 252 -5.86 8.82 -2.94
C LEU A 252 -5.90 10.33 -2.76
N LYS A 253 -4.75 10.93 -2.60
CA LYS A 253 -4.52 12.34 -2.38
C LYS A 253 -3.47 12.85 -3.36
N GLY A 254 -3.39 14.15 -3.55
CA GLY A 254 -2.37 14.78 -4.39
C GLY A 254 -2.88 16.06 -5.04
N THR A 255 -1.99 16.75 -5.72
CA THR A 255 -2.35 17.92 -6.53
C THR A 255 -2.93 17.42 -7.85
N GLY A 256 -4.12 17.91 -8.20
CA GLY A 256 -4.82 17.48 -9.42
C GLY A 256 -5.48 16.11 -9.33
N ALA A 257 -5.17 15.25 -8.34
CA ALA A 257 -5.71 13.90 -8.23
C ALA A 257 -7.21 13.92 -7.89
N THR A 258 -8.05 13.77 -8.88
CA THR A 258 -9.51 13.65 -8.75
C THR A 258 -10.01 12.29 -9.23
N SER A 259 -11.28 11.98 -9.04
CA SER A 259 -11.85 10.74 -9.57
C SER A 259 -11.86 10.69 -11.10
N ALA A 260 -11.88 11.85 -11.77
CA ALA A 260 -11.84 11.94 -13.24
C ALA A 260 -10.49 11.42 -13.77
N ASP A 261 -9.39 11.81 -13.10
CA ASP A 261 -8.02 11.43 -13.48
C ASP A 261 -7.76 9.91 -13.34
N PHE A 262 -8.64 9.21 -12.63
CA PHE A 262 -8.59 7.76 -12.45
C PHE A 262 -9.80 7.02 -13.03
N GLY A 263 -10.42 7.56 -14.09
CA GLY A 263 -11.53 6.90 -14.80
C GLY A 263 -12.81 6.74 -13.97
N GLY A 264 -13.07 7.64 -13.03
CA GLY A 264 -14.22 7.60 -12.14
C GLY A 264 -14.04 6.68 -10.92
N LEU A 265 -12.84 6.13 -10.71
CA LEU A 265 -12.54 5.35 -9.52
C LEU A 265 -12.73 6.23 -8.27
N SER A 266 -13.35 5.68 -7.23
CA SER A 266 -13.46 6.39 -5.96
C SER A 266 -12.07 6.61 -5.36
N VAL A 267 -11.69 7.88 -5.21
CA VAL A 267 -10.42 8.27 -4.57
C VAL A 267 -10.55 8.37 -3.05
N ILE A 268 -11.77 8.18 -2.51
CA ILE A 268 -12.05 8.25 -1.07
C ILE A 268 -12.88 7.06 -0.61
N ASN A 269 -12.63 6.58 0.61
CA ASN A 269 -13.38 5.53 1.31
C ASN A 269 -13.47 4.18 0.59
N ALA A 270 -12.54 3.89 -0.32
CA ALA A 270 -12.32 2.54 -0.81
C ALA A 270 -11.49 1.72 0.19
N TYR A 271 -11.49 0.40 0.06
CA TYR A 271 -10.71 -0.45 0.96
C TYR A 271 -9.79 -1.40 0.19
N VAL A 272 -8.74 -1.83 0.87
CA VAL A 272 -7.87 -2.94 0.47
C VAL A 272 -8.02 -4.05 1.49
N GLN A 273 -8.33 -5.26 1.03
CA GLN A 273 -8.38 -6.42 1.92
C GLN A 273 -6.97 -6.98 2.12
N ILE A 274 -6.61 -7.23 3.37
CA ILE A 274 -5.32 -7.78 3.74
C ILE A 274 -5.38 -9.31 3.70
N THR A 275 -4.44 -9.90 2.97
CA THR A 275 -4.19 -11.35 3.00
C THR A 275 -2.95 -11.60 3.86
N THR A 276 -3.14 -12.30 4.97
CA THR A 276 -2.06 -12.57 5.94
C THR A 276 -1.59 -14.01 5.80
N ASP A 277 -0.28 -14.17 5.62
CA ASP A 277 0.38 -15.46 5.64
C ASP A 277 0.42 -16.00 7.07
N SER A 278 -0.23 -17.12 7.31
CA SER A 278 -0.35 -17.75 8.63
C SER A 278 0.99 -18.23 9.22
N ASN A 279 2.02 -18.42 8.39
CA ASN A 279 3.33 -18.89 8.86
C ASN A 279 4.23 -17.73 9.30
N THR A 280 4.10 -16.58 8.64
CA THR A 280 4.96 -15.41 8.87
C THR A 280 4.27 -14.30 9.65
N GLY A 281 2.95 -14.30 9.72
CA GLY A 281 2.16 -13.19 10.28
C GLY A 281 2.23 -11.90 9.44
N ILE A 282 2.79 -11.97 8.22
CA ILE A 282 2.89 -10.83 7.32
C ILE A 282 1.62 -10.74 6.48
N GLY A 283 0.92 -9.64 6.59
CA GLY A 283 -0.23 -9.30 5.76
C GLY A 283 0.17 -8.46 4.55
N THR A 284 -0.50 -8.69 3.42
CA THR A 284 -0.29 -7.90 2.20
C THR A 284 -1.60 -7.56 1.52
N GLY A 285 -1.65 -6.38 0.92
CA GLY A 285 -2.73 -5.95 0.03
C GLY A 285 -2.16 -5.08 -1.09
N THR A 286 -2.85 -4.98 -2.23
CA THR A 286 -2.41 -4.12 -3.33
C THR A 286 -3.60 -3.38 -3.93
N VAL A 287 -3.42 -2.10 -4.15
CA VAL A 287 -4.35 -1.26 -4.90
C VAL A 287 -3.64 -0.77 -6.15
N THR A 288 -4.24 -0.99 -7.31
CA THR A 288 -3.72 -0.52 -8.59
C THR A 288 -4.68 0.51 -9.17
N VAL A 289 -4.15 1.66 -9.56
CA VAL A 289 -4.87 2.75 -10.22
C VAL A 289 -4.12 3.15 -11.48
N THR A 290 -4.85 3.63 -12.48
CA THR A 290 -4.25 4.04 -13.76
C THR A 290 -4.72 5.47 -14.04
N PRO A 291 -3.81 6.46 -14.05
CA PRO A 291 -4.14 7.80 -14.53
C PRO A 291 -4.66 7.75 -15.95
N VAL A 292 -5.74 8.46 -16.23
CA VAL A 292 -6.36 8.50 -17.55
C VAL A 292 -5.51 9.36 -18.47
N GLN A 293 -5.25 8.83 -19.66
CA GLN A 293 -4.65 9.63 -20.71
C GLN A 293 -5.72 10.52 -21.37
N ASP A 294 -5.74 11.81 -21.12
CA ASP A 294 -6.79 12.72 -21.58
C ASP A 294 -6.33 13.77 -22.60
N PHE A 295 -5.03 13.83 -22.93
CA PHE A 295 -4.42 14.81 -23.84
C PHE A 295 -4.48 16.26 -23.34
N THR A 296 -4.80 16.48 -22.07
CA THR A 296 -4.65 17.76 -21.40
C THR A 296 -3.20 17.90 -20.91
N ILE A 297 -2.65 19.10 -20.92
CA ILE A 297 -1.33 19.34 -20.34
C ILE A 297 -1.54 19.89 -18.94
N ASP A 298 -1.40 19.04 -17.94
CA ASP A 298 -1.65 19.34 -16.52
C ASP A 298 -0.36 19.24 -15.70
N PRO A 299 0.60 20.18 -15.86
CA PRO A 299 1.88 20.05 -15.22
C PRO A 299 1.77 20.15 -13.70
N GLY A 300 2.44 19.23 -13.01
CA GLY A 300 2.55 19.22 -11.55
C GLY A 300 1.54 18.34 -10.84
N GLU A 301 0.81 17.51 -11.58
CA GLU A 301 -0.02 16.47 -11.00
C GLU A 301 0.80 15.43 -10.23
N ASN A 302 0.22 14.96 -9.14
CA ASN A 302 0.83 13.91 -8.35
C ASN A 302 -0.22 13.18 -7.53
N VAL A 303 0.10 11.96 -7.13
CA VAL A 303 -0.75 11.13 -6.29
C VAL A 303 0.06 10.47 -5.18
N TYR A 304 -0.54 10.34 -4.01
CA TYR A 304 -0.07 9.50 -2.92
C TYR A 304 -1.24 8.81 -2.24
N PHE A 305 -0.93 7.77 -1.51
CA PHE A 305 -1.90 6.87 -0.89
C PHE A 305 -1.83 7.02 0.63
N GLU A 306 -2.96 7.29 1.25
CA GLU A 306 -3.14 7.30 2.69
C GLU A 306 -3.96 6.08 3.11
N LEU A 307 -3.47 5.30 4.07
CA LEU A 307 -4.10 4.11 4.63
C LEU A 307 -4.74 4.43 5.98
N TYR A 308 -5.95 3.93 6.22
CA TYR A 308 -6.74 4.20 7.40
C TYR A 308 -7.32 2.92 8.00
N ASN A 309 -7.58 2.91 9.32
CA ASN A 309 -8.22 1.81 10.02
C ASN A 309 -9.72 1.67 9.71
N ASN A 310 -10.43 2.76 9.38
CA ASN A 310 -11.85 2.74 9.05
C ASN A 310 -12.22 3.82 8.01
N GLN A 311 -13.49 3.83 7.58
CA GLN A 311 -14.00 4.77 6.55
C GLN A 311 -14.60 6.06 7.10
N TYR A 312 -14.73 6.21 8.41
CA TYR A 312 -15.46 7.30 9.05
C TYR A 312 -14.60 8.56 9.23
N SER A 313 -15.21 9.63 9.72
CA SER A 313 -14.52 10.88 10.01
C SER A 313 -13.52 10.77 11.17
N THR A 314 -13.67 9.75 11.99
CA THR A 314 -12.76 9.39 13.10
C THR A 314 -11.63 8.46 12.67
N ALA A 315 -11.51 8.17 11.37
CA ALA A 315 -10.49 7.27 10.85
C ALA A 315 -9.07 7.72 11.23
N GLN A 316 -8.30 6.81 11.78
CA GLN A 316 -6.89 7.03 12.10
C GLN A 316 -6.03 6.74 10.88
N LEU A 317 -5.11 7.65 10.59
CA LEU A 317 -4.10 7.47 9.55
C LEU A 317 -3.05 6.47 10.03
N LEU A 318 -2.91 5.34 9.33
CA LEU A 318 -1.98 4.28 9.64
C LEU A 318 -0.64 4.44 8.91
N ALA A 319 -0.70 4.84 7.64
CA ALA A 319 0.50 5.04 6.83
C ALA A 319 0.23 5.95 5.63
N THR A 320 1.29 6.59 5.13
CA THR A 320 1.27 7.38 3.90
C THR A 320 2.36 6.88 2.96
N SER A 321 2.06 6.75 1.67
CA SER A 321 3.05 6.38 0.66
C SER A 321 3.95 7.56 0.28
N SER A 322 5.04 7.28 -0.45
CA SER A 322 5.71 8.31 -1.23
C SER A 322 4.77 8.87 -2.31
N THR A 323 4.97 10.13 -2.66
CA THR A 323 4.26 10.79 -3.75
C THR A 323 4.81 10.32 -5.10
N VAL A 324 3.90 10.12 -6.08
CA VAL A 324 4.22 9.79 -7.47
C VAL A 324 3.76 10.96 -8.33
N SER A 325 4.66 11.55 -9.11
CA SER A 325 4.30 12.54 -10.12
C SER A 325 3.62 11.86 -11.30
N ILE A 326 2.56 12.47 -11.82
CA ILE A 326 1.88 12.04 -13.04
C ILE A 326 2.39 12.95 -14.15
N ASN A 327 2.87 12.35 -15.24
CA ASN A 327 3.39 13.09 -16.39
C ASN A 327 2.43 12.90 -17.56
N ASP A 328 2.13 13.97 -18.26
CA ASP A 328 1.35 13.92 -19.49
C ASP A 328 2.04 13.07 -20.55
N VAL A 329 1.24 12.46 -21.42
CA VAL A 329 1.76 11.81 -22.62
C VAL A 329 2.22 12.87 -23.61
N PRO A 330 3.49 12.89 -24.01
CA PRO A 330 3.95 13.86 -24.99
C PRO A 330 3.22 13.63 -26.32
N PHE A 331 2.60 14.69 -26.84
CA PHE A 331 2.02 14.66 -28.19
C PHE A 331 2.55 15.81 -29.04
N THR A 332 2.62 15.57 -30.32
CA THR A 332 3.02 16.60 -31.30
C THR A 332 1.86 16.85 -32.26
N VAL A 333 1.53 18.11 -32.45
CA VAL A 333 0.56 18.53 -33.45
C VAL A 333 1.31 19.24 -34.57
N SER A 334 1.14 18.78 -35.80
CA SER A 334 1.65 19.47 -36.98
C SER A 334 0.47 19.96 -37.84
N VAL A 335 0.53 21.19 -38.29
CA VAL A 335 -0.40 21.74 -39.25
C VAL A 335 0.37 21.96 -40.54
N THR A 336 -0.11 21.36 -41.62
CA THR A 336 0.42 21.61 -42.97
C THR A 336 -0.65 22.34 -43.78
N SER A 337 -0.28 23.41 -44.50
CA SER A 337 -1.14 24.03 -45.49
C SER A 337 -0.79 23.39 -46.84
N ASP A 338 -1.78 23.00 -47.58
CA ASP A 338 -1.66 22.55 -48.99
C ASP A 338 -1.45 23.73 -49.96
N VAL A 339 -1.64 24.97 -49.46
CA VAL A 339 -1.43 26.19 -50.25
C VAL A 339 -0.40 27.08 -49.54
N THR A 340 0.70 27.31 -50.18
CA THR A 340 1.79 28.17 -49.67
C THR A 340 1.64 29.64 -50.11
N THR A 341 0.78 29.91 -51.09
CA THR A 341 0.50 31.27 -51.63
C THR A 341 -0.96 31.45 -51.95
N VAL A 342 -1.58 32.48 -51.47
CA VAL A 342 -2.92 32.91 -51.86
C VAL A 342 -2.79 34.21 -52.64
N GLN A 343 -3.35 34.28 -53.85
CA GLN A 343 -3.45 35.55 -54.57
C GLN A 343 -4.65 36.34 -54.03
N GLU A 344 -4.37 37.54 -53.63
CA GLU A 344 -5.42 38.49 -53.27
C GLU A 344 -6.05 39.06 -54.56
N PHE A 345 -7.36 38.95 -54.67
CA PHE A 345 -8.08 39.60 -55.76
C PHE A 345 -8.14 41.09 -55.42
N THR A 346 -7.37 41.90 -56.15
CA THR A 346 -7.56 43.35 -56.17
C THR A 346 -8.85 43.69 -56.90
N SER A 347 -9.80 44.28 -56.20
CA SER A 347 -11.05 44.83 -56.76
C SER A 347 -10.83 46.08 -57.58
#